data_dc452b96499368b416ad01777fe61aba
#
_entry.id   dc452b96499368b416ad01777fe61aba
#
_cell.length_a   1.000
_cell.length_b   1.000
_cell.length_c   1.000
_cell.angle_alpha   90.00
_cell.angle_beta   90.00
_cell.angle_gamma   90.00
#
_symmetry.space_group_name_H-M   'P 1'
#
loop_
_entity.id
_entity.type
_entity.pdbx_description
1 polymer ?
#
loop_
_entity_poly.entity_id
_entity_poly.type
_entity_poly.pdbx_seq_one_letter_code
_entity_poly.pdbx_strand_id
1 'polypeptide(L)'
;IKIKINSDFELICKFLKLSNTSIRSDIIYDISKEKIYFLEMEIALATPLLLTPVSHEYPLLESLVYNLLDIDISTSDIPKYGAAIKYLVHDYSSAVKIKNIEDLKKIDYLIELDLNTQVYEYLVNGIKKYVWGKIITKGKNMDDAINKATEIENSIEIVYK
;
A
#
# COMPACT_ATOMS: atom_id res chain seq x y z
N ILE A 1 -18.91 -8.99 -8.26
CA ILE A 1 -18.51 -8.32 -7.00
C ILE A 1 -18.05 -6.89 -7.30
N LYS A 2 -17.08 -6.66 -8.18
CA LYS A 2 -16.54 -5.32 -8.52
C LYS A 2 -17.65 -4.34 -8.93
N ILE A 3 -18.56 -4.76 -9.81
CA ILE A 3 -19.67 -3.92 -10.30
C ILE A 3 -20.57 -3.48 -9.14
N LYS A 4 -20.92 -4.39 -8.22
CA LYS A 4 -21.77 -4.08 -7.09
C LYS A 4 -21.10 -3.13 -6.09
N ILE A 5 -19.81 -3.34 -5.81
CA ILE A 5 -19.03 -2.44 -4.95
C ILE A 5 -19.05 -1.03 -5.53
N ASN A 6 -18.79 -0.87 -6.83
CA ASN A 6 -18.76 0.44 -7.46
C ASN A 6 -20.12 1.14 -7.38
N SER A 7 -21.23 0.44 -7.65
CA SER A 7 -22.58 1.05 -7.58
C SER A 7 -22.96 1.48 -6.16
N ASP A 8 -22.58 0.70 -5.15
CA ASP A 8 -22.84 1.04 -3.76
C ASP A 8 -21.99 2.25 -3.32
N PHE A 9 -20.73 2.32 -3.77
CA PHE A 9 -19.86 3.48 -3.57
C PHE A 9 -20.41 4.75 -4.20
N GLU A 10 -20.82 4.69 -5.46
CA GLU A 10 -21.43 5.82 -6.16
C GLU A 10 -22.65 6.36 -5.43
N LEU A 11 -23.50 5.45 -4.89
CA LEU A 11 -24.68 5.82 -4.14
C LEU A 11 -24.31 6.56 -2.84
N ILE A 12 -23.32 6.07 -2.11
CA ILE A 12 -22.82 6.69 -0.88
C ILE A 12 -22.20 8.07 -1.19
N CYS A 13 -21.34 8.17 -2.20
CA CYS A 13 -20.75 9.44 -2.61
C CYS A 13 -21.81 10.47 -2.97
N LYS A 14 -22.83 10.05 -3.71
CA LYS A 14 -23.96 10.91 -4.08
C LYS A 14 -24.77 11.36 -2.87
N PHE A 15 -25.05 10.45 -1.92
CA PHE A 15 -25.74 10.77 -0.68
C PHE A 15 -24.96 11.77 0.18
N LEU A 16 -23.64 11.58 0.29
CA LEU A 16 -22.73 12.46 1.04
C LEU A 16 -22.33 13.72 0.27
N LYS A 17 -22.79 13.89 -0.97
CA LYS A 17 -22.41 15.00 -1.88
C LYS A 17 -20.90 15.13 -2.07
N LEU A 18 -20.20 14.01 -2.12
CA LEU A 18 -18.77 13.96 -2.39
C LEU A 18 -18.52 13.97 -3.89
N SER A 19 -17.63 14.83 -4.34
CA SER A 19 -17.16 14.93 -5.72
C SER A 19 -15.67 15.27 -5.74
N ASN A 20 -14.98 14.85 -6.78
CA ASN A 20 -13.58 15.21 -7.04
C ASN A 20 -12.64 14.94 -5.85
N THR A 21 -12.86 13.84 -5.14
CA THR A 21 -12.06 13.50 -3.96
C THR A 21 -11.65 12.02 -3.96
N SER A 22 -10.58 11.70 -3.26
CA SER A 22 -10.16 10.33 -3.00
C SER A 22 -10.82 9.80 -1.75
N ILE A 23 -11.42 8.62 -1.85
CA ILE A 23 -12.09 7.96 -0.73
C ILE A 23 -11.47 6.58 -0.55
N ARG A 24 -11.09 6.28 0.68
CA ARG A 24 -10.77 4.93 1.14
C ARG A 24 -11.96 4.37 1.92
N SER A 25 -12.24 3.09 1.73
CA SER A 25 -13.20 2.38 2.56
C SER A 25 -12.73 1.00 2.92
N ASP A 26 -12.94 0.62 4.17
CA ASP A 26 -12.80 -0.74 4.64
C ASP A 26 -14.15 -1.43 4.57
N ILE A 27 -14.19 -2.58 3.87
CA ILE A 27 -15.41 -3.33 3.61
C ILE A 27 -15.25 -4.80 4.02
N ILE A 28 -16.35 -5.40 4.46
CA ILE A 28 -16.49 -6.86 4.58
C ILE A 28 -17.44 -7.34 3.50
N TYR A 29 -17.02 -8.34 2.73
CA TYR A 29 -17.90 -9.05 1.80
C TYR A 29 -18.29 -10.41 2.37
N ASP A 30 -19.56 -10.56 2.72
CA ASP A 30 -20.15 -11.85 3.14
C ASP A 30 -20.49 -12.66 1.89
N ILE A 31 -19.64 -13.64 1.59
CA ILE A 31 -19.77 -14.50 0.40
C ILE A 31 -21.08 -15.29 0.45
N SER A 32 -21.50 -15.74 1.65
CA SER A 32 -22.69 -16.58 1.83
C SER A 32 -24.01 -15.84 1.56
N LYS A 33 -24.02 -14.53 1.82
CA LYS A 33 -25.19 -13.66 1.65
C LYS A 33 -25.08 -12.74 0.46
N GLU A 34 -23.91 -12.74 -0.23
CA GLU A 34 -23.57 -11.79 -1.29
C GLU A 34 -23.78 -10.33 -0.87
N LYS A 35 -23.45 -10.02 0.41
CA LYS A 35 -23.62 -8.69 0.99
C LYS A 35 -22.30 -8.00 1.25
N ILE A 36 -22.31 -6.69 1.01
CA ILE A 36 -21.20 -5.78 1.34
C ILE A 36 -21.59 -5.01 2.59
N TYR A 37 -20.67 -4.96 3.54
CA TYR A 37 -20.78 -4.14 4.75
C TYR A 37 -19.64 -3.15 4.74
N PHE A 38 -19.97 -1.86 4.75
CA PHE A 38 -18.99 -0.79 4.90
C PHE A 38 -18.69 -0.63 6.39
N LEU A 39 -17.42 -0.75 6.76
CA LEU A 39 -16.99 -0.59 8.14
C LEU A 39 -16.57 0.85 8.41
N GLU A 40 -15.80 1.42 7.48
CA GLU A 40 -15.21 2.74 7.61
C GLU A 40 -15.09 3.39 6.24
N MET A 41 -15.27 4.70 6.19
CA MET A 41 -14.98 5.52 5.02
C MET A 41 -14.21 6.76 5.46
N GLU A 42 -13.12 7.07 4.78
CA GLU A 42 -12.33 8.26 5.03
C GLU A 42 -11.94 8.95 3.72
N ILE A 43 -11.82 10.27 3.78
CA ILE A 43 -11.25 11.06 2.68
C ILE A 43 -9.75 11.09 2.92
N ALA A 44 -9.05 10.08 2.42
CA ALA A 44 -7.62 9.93 2.64
C ALA A 44 -6.94 9.15 1.51
N LEU A 45 -5.65 9.42 1.37
CA LEU A 45 -4.72 8.57 0.65
C LEU A 45 -4.06 7.63 1.66
N ALA A 46 -4.50 6.38 1.68
CA ALA A 46 -3.90 5.39 2.56
C ALA A 46 -2.59 4.82 1.99
N THR A 47 -1.72 4.33 2.87
CA THR A 47 -0.45 3.71 2.49
C THR A 47 -0.56 2.64 1.39
N PRO A 48 -1.60 1.76 1.36
CA PRO A 48 -1.77 0.82 0.25
C PRO A 48 -1.97 1.47 -1.11
N LEU A 49 -2.46 2.73 -1.17
CA LEU A 49 -2.58 3.48 -2.42
C LEU A 49 -1.23 3.82 -3.05
N LEU A 50 -0.14 3.76 -2.29
CA LEU A 50 1.22 3.87 -2.84
C LEU A 50 1.55 2.72 -3.80
N LEU A 51 0.83 1.61 -3.73
CA LEU A 51 0.99 0.48 -4.65
C LEU A 51 0.33 0.72 -6.01
N THR A 52 -0.69 1.56 -6.08
CA THR A 52 -1.39 1.89 -7.33
C THR A 52 -0.45 2.47 -8.39
N PRO A 53 0.42 3.47 -8.10
CA PRO A 53 1.38 3.97 -9.08
C PRO A 53 2.32 2.88 -9.60
N VAL A 54 2.71 1.93 -8.76
CA VAL A 54 3.60 0.83 -9.12
C VAL A 54 2.88 -0.20 -9.98
N SER A 55 1.67 -0.62 -9.59
CA SER A 55 0.92 -1.68 -10.29
C SER A 55 0.30 -1.22 -11.60
N HIS A 56 -0.15 0.02 -11.69
CA HIS A 56 -0.83 0.58 -12.87
C HIS A 56 0.04 1.52 -13.70
N GLU A 57 1.24 1.87 -13.21
CA GLU A 57 2.09 2.94 -13.78
C GLU A 57 1.32 4.26 -13.89
N TYR A 58 0.58 4.59 -12.86
CA TYR A 58 -0.36 5.70 -12.84
C TYR A 58 0.10 6.80 -11.88
N PRO A 59 0.19 8.05 -12.35
CA PRO A 59 0.63 9.17 -11.53
C PRO A 59 -0.48 9.61 -10.58
N LEU A 60 -0.65 8.89 -9.46
CA LEU A 60 -1.77 9.07 -8.53
C LEU A 60 -1.89 10.49 -7.97
N LEU A 61 -0.76 11.11 -7.60
CA LEU A 61 -0.77 12.47 -7.02
C LEU A 61 -1.17 13.51 -8.05
N GLU A 62 -0.63 13.40 -9.29
CA GLU A 62 -1.02 14.28 -10.38
C GLU A 62 -2.49 14.11 -10.73
N SER A 63 -3.00 12.88 -10.71
CA SER A 63 -4.41 12.63 -11.01
C SER A 63 -5.36 13.24 -9.98
N LEU A 64 -4.95 13.30 -8.71
CA LEU A 64 -5.73 14.01 -7.70
C LEU A 64 -5.78 15.52 -7.96
N VAL A 65 -4.66 16.11 -8.37
CA VAL A 65 -4.62 17.54 -8.76
C VAL A 65 -5.50 17.79 -9.97
N TYR A 66 -5.43 16.93 -10.98
CA TYR A 66 -6.27 17.05 -12.17
C TYR A 66 -7.76 16.91 -11.85
N ASN A 67 -8.13 15.94 -10.99
CA ASN A 67 -9.51 15.80 -10.52
C ASN A 67 -10.01 17.05 -9.77
N LEU A 68 -9.16 17.69 -8.95
CA LEU A 68 -9.51 18.95 -8.29
C LEU A 68 -9.69 20.12 -9.26
N LEU A 69 -9.06 20.04 -10.44
CA LEU A 69 -9.17 21.04 -11.51
C LEU A 69 -10.25 20.69 -12.54
N ASP A 70 -11.09 19.69 -12.31
CA ASP A 70 -12.08 19.15 -13.24
C ASP A 70 -11.47 18.73 -14.60
N ILE A 71 -10.20 18.30 -14.59
CA ILE A 71 -9.51 17.78 -15.78
C ILE A 71 -9.69 16.26 -15.80
N ASP A 72 -10.33 15.76 -16.85
CA ASP A 72 -10.55 14.32 -17.02
C ASP A 72 -9.25 13.60 -17.37
N ILE A 73 -8.98 12.49 -16.69
CA ILE A 73 -7.81 11.66 -16.92
C ILE A 73 -8.26 10.25 -17.27
N SER A 74 -7.84 9.80 -18.41
CA SER A 74 -8.02 8.41 -18.82
C SER A 74 -7.17 7.49 -17.94
N THR A 75 -7.79 6.65 -17.12
CA THR A 75 -7.12 5.67 -16.26
C THR A 75 -7.42 4.26 -16.74
N SER A 76 -6.43 3.37 -16.64
CA SER A 76 -6.67 1.94 -16.83
C SER A 76 -7.01 1.30 -15.49
N ASP A 77 -8.17 0.66 -15.41
CA ASP A 77 -8.60 -0.13 -14.25
C ASP A 77 -7.85 -1.47 -14.12
N ILE A 78 -7.01 -1.80 -15.09
CA ILE A 78 -6.31 -3.09 -15.15
C ILE A 78 -4.87 -2.87 -14.71
N PRO A 79 -4.42 -3.50 -13.62
CA PRO A 79 -3.03 -3.43 -13.21
C PRO A 79 -2.14 -4.10 -14.26
N LYS A 80 -1.03 -3.45 -14.59
CA LYS A 80 -0.01 -3.97 -15.51
C LYS A 80 0.97 -4.91 -14.80
N TYR A 81 1.17 -4.69 -13.51
CA TYR A 81 2.16 -5.37 -12.68
C TYR A 81 1.58 -5.77 -11.34
N GLY A 82 2.22 -6.73 -10.68
CA GLY A 82 2.08 -6.92 -9.25
C GLY A 82 2.85 -5.86 -8.48
N ALA A 83 2.31 -5.44 -7.35
CA ALA A 83 3.00 -4.58 -6.40
C ALA A 83 2.80 -5.12 -4.99
N ALA A 84 3.84 -5.05 -4.16
CA ALA A 84 3.76 -5.46 -2.77
C ALA A 84 4.45 -4.44 -1.87
N ILE A 85 3.84 -4.23 -0.70
CA ILE A 85 4.47 -3.52 0.42
C ILE A 85 4.71 -4.51 1.54
N LYS A 86 5.91 -4.51 2.09
CA LYS A 86 6.28 -5.31 3.24
C LYS A 86 6.88 -4.42 4.31
N TYR A 87 6.31 -4.46 5.51
CA TYR A 87 6.86 -3.74 6.65
C TYR A 87 7.99 -4.54 7.28
N LEU A 88 9.08 -3.86 7.58
CA LEU A 88 10.21 -4.44 8.30
C LEU A 88 9.91 -4.40 9.80
N VAL A 89 9.66 -5.57 10.35
CA VAL A 89 9.21 -5.74 11.74
C VAL A 89 10.24 -6.51 12.55
N HIS A 90 10.58 -6.01 13.73
CA HIS A 90 11.56 -6.62 14.61
C HIS A 90 11.12 -6.63 16.08
N ASP A 91 11.76 -7.48 16.87
CA ASP A 91 11.54 -7.59 18.32
C ASP A 91 12.36 -6.58 19.14
N TYR A 92 13.21 -5.79 18.48
CA TYR A 92 14.13 -4.88 19.13
C TYR A 92 13.79 -3.42 18.82
N SER A 93 13.83 -2.58 19.86
CA SER A 93 13.59 -1.14 19.77
C SER A 93 14.83 -0.31 19.39
N SER A 94 16.02 -0.94 19.40
CA SER A 94 17.29 -0.23 19.16
C SER A 94 17.49 0.07 17.68
N ALA A 95 18.04 1.25 17.40
CA ALA A 95 18.39 1.67 16.06
C ALA A 95 19.35 0.67 15.39
N VAL A 96 18.96 0.24 14.22
CA VAL A 96 19.64 -0.77 13.47
C VAL A 96 20.34 -0.10 12.30
N LYS A 97 21.57 -0.47 12.01
CA LYS A 97 22.24 -0.06 10.79
C LYS A 97 22.13 -1.18 9.77
N ILE A 98 21.65 -0.87 8.57
CA ILE A 98 21.75 -1.78 7.42
C ILE A 98 23.09 -1.53 6.74
N LYS A 99 23.87 -2.58 6.55
CA LYS A 99 25.20 -2.49 5.92
C LYS A 99 25.13 -2.38 4.42
N ASN A 100 24.23 -3.15 3.79
CA ASN A 100 24.19 -3.35 2.33
C ASN A 100 23.13 -2.51 1.62
N ILE A 101 22.70 -1.39 2.21
CA ILE A 101 21.59 -0.56 1.70
C ILE A 101 21.84 -0.07 0.25
N GLU A 102 23.08 0.29 -0.07
CA GLU A 102 23.42 0.81 -1.40
C GLU A 102 23.41 -0.30 -2.47
N ASP A 103 23.65 -1.54 -2.09
CA ASP A 103 23.53 -2.68 -3.00
C ASP A 103 22.08 -3.09 -3.21
N LEU A 104 21.27 -3.04 -2.16
CA LEU A 104 19.83 -3.28 -2.24
C LEU A 104 19.15 -2.27 -3.17
N LYS A 105 19.51 -0.99 -3.09
CA LYS A 105 18.95 0.07 -3.96
C LYS A 105 19.24 -0.12 -5.45
N LYS A 106 20.21 -0.95 -5.84
CA LYS A 106 20.51 -1.27 -7.25
C LYS A 106 19.62 -2.33 -7.86
N ILE A 107 18.74 -2.95 -7.04
CA ILE A 107 17.87 -4.03 -7.48
C ILE A 107 16.69 -3.44 -8.26
N ASP A 108 16.53 -3.80 -9.53
CA ASP A 108 15.56 -3.21 -10.47
C ASP A 108 14.10 -3.33 -10.05
N TYR A 109 13.74 -4.38 -9.31
CA TYR A 109 12.38 -4.58 -8.84
C TYR A 109 12.10 -3.97 -7.46
N LEU A 110 13.10 -3.41 -6.81
CA LEU A 110 12.96 -2.64 -5.58
C LEU A 110 12.58 -1.20 -5.93
N ILE A 111 11.34 -0.82 -5.65
CA ILE A 111 10.83 0.53 -5.93
C ILE A 111 11.19 1.48 -4.80
N GLU A 112 11.04 1.01 -3.55
CA GLU A 112 11.32 1.82 -2.36
C GLU A 112 11.85 0.94 -1.24
N LEU A 113 12.89 1.40 -0.58
CA LEU A 113 13.36 0.93 0.71
C LEU A 113 13.42 2.14 1.63
N ASP A 114 12.41 2.29 2.45
CA ASP A 114 12.29 3.37 3.42
C ASP A 114 12.59 2.84 4.82
N LEU A 115 13.52 3.49 5.49
CA LEU A 115 13.91 3.17 6.87
C LEU A 115 13.44 4.30 7.77
N ASN A 116 12.53 3.98 8.66
CA ASN A 116 12.00 4.95 9.60
C ASN A 116 13.09 5.40 10.58
N THR A 117 13.25 6.69 10.73
CA THR A 117 14.07 7.29 11.79
C THR A 117 13.40 7.15 13.16
N GLN A 118 12.07 6.99 13.18
CA GLN A 118 11.27 6.69 14.36
C GLN A 118 10.68 5.30 14.22
N VAL A 119 10.97 4.44 15.19
CA VAL A 119 10.46 3.08 15.26
C VAL A 119 9.08 3.11 15.90
N TYR A 120 8.08 2.59 15.20
CA TYR A 120 6.72 2.47 15.74
C TYR A 120 6.56 1.16 16.51
N GLU A 121 6.10 1.26 17.77
CA GLU A 121 5.79 0.12 18.60
C GLU A 121 4.33 -0.31 18.41
N TYR A 122 4.09 -1.60 18.33
CA TYR A 122 2.75 -2.18 18.37
C TYR A 122 2.76 -3.55 19.06
N LEU A 123 1.59 -4.01 19.48
CA LEU A 123 1.45 -5.28 20.20
C LEU A 123 0.83 -6.35 19.29
N VAL A 124 1.51 -7.51 19.20
CA VAL A 124 0.96 -8.70 18.54
C VAL A 124 0.90 -9.81 19.59
N ASN A 125 -0.29 -10.25 19.93
CA ASN A 125 -0.50 -11.29 20.95
C ASN A 125 0.22 -10.99 22.29
N GLY A 126 0.24 -9.72 22.70
CA GLY A 126 0.92 -9.28 23.93
C GLY A 126 2.45 -9.13 23.81
N ILE A 127 3.03 -9.39 22.65
CA ILE A 127 4.47 -9.22 22.39
C ILE A 127 4.68 -7.89 21.68
N LYS A 128 5.61 -7.08 22.18
CA LYS A 128 6.01 -5.82 21.54
C LYS A 128 6.76 -6.10 20.25
N LYS A 129 6.32 -5.45 19.18
CA LYS A 129 6.94 -5.47 17.86
C LYS A 129 7.25 -4.03 17.44
N TYR A 130 8.27 -3.87 16.64
CA TYR A 130 8.76 -2.56 16.21
C TYR A 130 8.85 -2.51 14.69
N VAL A 131 8.14 -1.55 14.06
CA VAL A 131 8.24 -1.28 12.63
C VAL A 131 9.31 -0.23 12.40
N TRP A 132 10.36 -0.59 11.70
CA TRP A 132 11.50 0.28 11.45
C TRP A 132 11.71 0.61 9.96
N GLY A 133 10.80 0.13 9.10
CA GLY A 133 10.84 0.47 7.69
C GLY A 133 9.80 -0.26 6.88
N LYS A 134 9.84 -0.01 5.58
CA LYS A 134 9.03 -0.70 4.58
C LYS A 134 9.82 -0.94 3.30
N ILE A 135 9.42 -1.97 2.58
CA ILE A 135 9.91 -2.34 1.26
C ILE A 135 8.73 -2.27 0.29
N ILE A 136 8.90 -1.62 -0.86
CA ILE A 136 7.94 -1.68 -1.96
C ILE A 136 8.62 -2.34 -3.16
N THR A 137 7.99 -3.37 -3.70
CA THR A 137 8.50 -4.14 -4.84
C THR A 137 7.49 -4.21 -5.98
N LYS A 138 8.03 -4.38 -7.20
CA LYS A 138 7.29 -4.62 -8.44
C LYS A 138 7.55 -6.03 -8.94
N GLY A 139 6.49 -6.71 -9.39
CA GLY A 139 6.57 -8.06 -9.93
C GLY A 139 5.70 -8.25 -11.18
N LYS A 140 5.82 -9.41 -11.85
CA LYS A 140 4.96 -9.77 -12.98
C LYS A 140 3.49 -9.92 -12.57
N ASN A 141 3.28 -10.35 -11.33
CA ASN A 141 1.98 -10.49 -10.67
C ASN A 141 2.16 -10.29 -9.16
N MET A 142 1.08 -10.36 -8.40
CA MET A 142 1.09 -10.15 -6.95
C MET A 142 2.03 -11.11 -6.21
N ASP A 143 1.98 -12.40 -6.55
CA ASP A 143 2.81 -13.42 -5.88
C ASP A 143 4.30 -13.19 -6.14
N ASP A 144 4.68 -12.83 -7.37
CA ASP A 144 6.05 -12.48 -7.73
C ASP A 144 6.53 -11.23 -6.97
N ALA A 145 5.68 -10.21 -6.82
CA ALA A 145 6.01 -9.01 -6.04
C ALA A 145 6.22 -9.34 -4.54
N ILE A 146 5.35 -10.18 -3.95
CA ILE A 146 5.47 -10.62 -2.55
C ILE A 146 6.76 -11.43 -2.33
N ASN A 147 7.07 -12.35 -3.24
CA ASN A 147 8.30 -13.15 -3.17
C ASN A 147 9.54 -12.27 -3.22
N LYS A 148 9.57 -11.29 -4.12
CA LYS A 148 10.65 -10.31 -4.24
C LYS A 148 10.80 -9.45 -2.98
N ALA A 149 9.70 -9.01 -2.37
CA ALA A 149 9.75 -8.29 -1.10
C ALA A 149 10.36 -9.14 0.03
N THR A 150 10.03 -10.44 0.05
CA THR A 150 10.60 -11.40 1.01
C THR A 150 12.08 -11.68 0.74
N GLU A 151 12.48 -11.75 -0.53
CA GLU A 151 13.89 -11.89 -0.91
C GLU A 151 14.72 -10.69 -0.46
N ILE A 152 14.23 -9.46 -0.67
CA ILE A 152 14.88 -8.25 -0.16
C ILE A 152 14.99 -8.28 1.37
N GLU A 153 13.90 -8.58 2.09
CA GLU A 153 13.92 -8.66 3.55
C GLU A 153 14.98 -9.65 4.05
N ASN A 154 15.05 -10.84 3.44
CA ASN A 154 16.02 -11.88 3.81
C ASN A 154 17.47 -11.51 3.46
N SER A 155 17.69 -10.60 2.52
CA SER A 155 19.02 -10.13 2.12
C SER A 155 19.50 -8.93 2.91
N ILE A 156 18.68 -8.36 3.79
CA ILE A 156 19.04 -7.23 4.64
C ILE A 156 20.07 -7.65 5.69
N GLU A 157 21.25 -7.03 5.65
CA GLU A 157 22.29 -7.22 6.66
C GLU A 157 22.14 -6.20 7.80
N ILE A 158 21.58 -6.69 8.92
CA ILE A 158 21.31 -5.87 10.11
C ILE A 158 22.49 -5.90 11.07
N VAL A 159 22.93 -4.72 11.50
CA VAL A 159 23.88 -4.57 12.62
C VAL A 159 23.17 -4.02 13.83
N TYR A 160 23.11 -4.80 14.85
CA TYR A 160 22.62 -4.37 16.16
C TYR A 160 23.73 -3.57 16.87
N LYS A 161 23.31 -2.50 17.54
CA LYS A 161 24.19 -1.77 18.47
C LYS A 161 24.06 -2.36 19.86
#